data_8630822d890e4715d95a67c374ef660c
#
_entry.id   8630822d890e4715d95a67c374ef660c
#
_cell.length_a   1.000
_cell.length_b   1.000
_cell.length_c   1.000
_cell.angle_alpha   90.00
_cell.angle_beta   90.00
_cell.angle_gamma   90.00
#
_symmetry.space_group_name_H-M   'P 1'
#
loop_
_entity.id
_entity.type
_entity.pdbx_description
1 polymer ?
#
loop_
_entity_poly.entity_id
_entity_poly.type
_entity_poly.pdbx_seq_one_letter_code
_entity_poly.pdbx_strand_id
1 'polypeptide(L)'
;NIEAAEEIARQIKIRDLSGLIVIDFIDMMNFHNKRIVERKIRDKLKSDRARIQTGRISNFGLMEMTRQRLRESFIKWETILSLESFGLKIIKKIEMLAFSKKTKIVMAYVPDKVAIYLNSELKK
;
A
#
# COMPACT_ATOMS: atom_id res chain seq x y z
N ASN A 1 -16.25 11.36 8.39
CA ASN A 1 -16.27 10.02 9.02
C ASN A 1 -17.29 9.06 8.41
N ILE A 2 -18.50 9.49 8.01
CA ILE A 2 -19.53 8.59 7.43
C ILE A 2 -19.09 8.08 6.06
N GLU A 3 -18.62 8.95 5.18
CA GLU A 3 -18.07 8.59 3.86
C GLU A 3 -16.83 7.72 4.02
N ALA A 4 -15.93 8.08 4.95
CA ALA A 4 -14.76 7.29 5.27
C ALA A 4 -15.14 5.86 5.72
N ALA A 5 -16.13 5.69 6.57
CA ALA A 5 -16.60 4.38 7.01
C ALA A 5 -17.11 3.50 5.86
N GLU A 6 -17.76 4.09 4.87
CA GLU A 6 -18.23 3.39 3.66
C GLU A 6 -17.06 2.96 2.78
N GLU A 7 -16.13 3.87 2.53
CA GLU A 7 -14.94 3.59 1.71
C GLU A 7 -14.00 2.60 2.39
N ILE A 8 -13.76 2.72 3.68
CA ILE A 8 -12.96 1.77 4.46
C ILE A 8 -13.54 0.36 4.34
N ALA A 9 -14.86 0.20 4.55
CA ALA A 9 -15.52 -1.10 4.40
C ALA A 9 -15.35 -1.67 2.98
N ARG A 10 -15.38 -0.83 1.96
CA ARG A 10 -15.12 -1.22 0.57
C ARG A 10 -13.68 -1.67 0.37
N GLN A 11 -12.71 -0.89 0.86
CA GLN A 11 -11.29 -1.16 0.72
C GLN A 11 -10.86 -2.43 1.47
N ILE A 12 -11.41 -2.68 2.66
CA ILE A 12 -11.15 -3.90 3.43
C ILE A 12 -11.52 -5.15 2.60
N LYS A 13 -12.66 -5.11 1.89
CA LYS A 13 -13.09 -6.22 1.03
C LYS A 13 -12.24 -6.36 -0.24
N ILE A 14 -11.98 -5.26 -0.94
CA ILE A 14 -11.24 -5.28 -2.22
C ILE A 14 -9.80 -5.74 -2.01
N ARG A 15 -9.15 -5.26 -0.94
CA ARG A 15 -7.76 -5.58 -0.63
C ARG A 15 -7.60 -6.87 0.19
N ASP A 16 -8.69 -7.53 0.53
CA ASP A 16 -8.73 -8.71 1.43
C ASP A 16 -7.93 -8.51 2.72
N LEU A 17 -8.07 -7.32 3.33
CA LEU A 17 -7.40 -7.03 4.59
C LEU A 17 -7.97 -7.93 5.68
N SER A 18 -7.11 -8.56 6.46
CA SER A 18 -7.49 -9.56 7.47
C SER A 18 -6.63 -9.44 8.74
N GLY A 19 -7.11 -10.03 9.80
CA GLY A 19 -6.51 -9.92 11.12
C GLY A 19 -7.06 -8.73 11.90
N LEU A 20 -6.27 -8.17 12.80
CA LEU A 20 -6.62 -6.97 13.56
C LEU A 20 -6.45 -5.73 12.68
N ILE A 21 -7.50 -4.95 12.58
CA ILE A 21 -7.53 -3.67 11.84
C ILE A 21 -7.92 -2.59 12.85
N VAL A 22 -7.12 -1.54 12.90
CA VAL A 22 -7.40 -0.35 13.72
C VAL A 22 -7.67 0.82 12.76
N ILE A 23 -8.78 1.50 12.99
CA ILE A 23 -9.22 2.65 12.21
C ILE A 23 -9.18 3.86 13.11
N ASP A 24 -8.49 4.90 12.66
CA ASP A 24 -8.43 6.20 13.32
C ASP A 24 -9.42 7.14 12.64
N PHE A 25 -10.54 7.42 13.31
CA PHE A 25 -11.55 8.35 12.84
C PHE A 25 -11.27 9.75 13.40
N ILE A 26 -11.59 10.77 12.62
CA ILE A 26 -11.54 12.15 13.10
C ILE A 26 -12.39 12.26 14.35
N ASP A 27 -11.88 12.89 15.39
CA ASP A 27 -12.51 13.03 16.69
C ASP A 27 -13.97 13.49 16.60
N MET A 28 -14.82 12.84 17.38
CA MET A 28 -16.24 13.12 17.48
C MET A 28 -16.61 13.32 18.95
N MET A 29 -16.97 14.54 19.31
CA MET A 29 -17.40 14.91 20.68
C MET A 29 -18.71 14.23 21.06
N ASN A 30 -19.61 14.03 20.07
CA ASN A 30 -20.94 13.53 20.31
C ASN A 30 -21.01 12.01 20.14
N PHE A 31 -21.44 11.31 21.20
CA PHE A 31 -21.66 9.86 21.16
C PHE A 31 -22.68 9.41 20.11
N HIS A 32 -23.66 10.25 19.80
CA HIS A 32 -24.62 9.93 18.74
C HIS A 32 -23.93 9.83 17.39
N ASN A 33 -23.01 10.73 17.08
CA ASN A 33 -22.25 10.71 15.85
C ASN A 33 -21.34 9.46 15.76
N LYS A 34 -20.68 9.08 16.85
CA LYS A 34 -19.90 7.83 16.91
C LYS A 34 -20.78 6.62 16.57
N ARG A 35 -21.97 6.52 17.14
CA ARG A 35 -22.92 5.42 16.86
C ARG A 35 -23.39 5.38 15.40
N ILE A 36 -23.58 6.54 14.77
CA ILE A 36 -23.93 6.60 13.32
C ILE A 36 -22.81 6.01 12.48
N VAL A 37 -21.57 6.41 12.73
CA VAL A 37 -20.39 5.90 12.01
C VAL A 37 -20.20 4.40 12.25
N GLU A 38 -20.30 3.94 13.50
CA GLU A 38 -20.24 2.52 13.84
C GLU A 38 -21.33 1.69 13.13
N ARG A 39 -22.55 2.21 13.05
CA ARG A 39 -23.65 1.56 12.34
C ARG A 39 -23.34 1.51 10.85
N LYS A 40 -22.90 2.61 10.27
CA LYS A 40 -22.60 2.70 8.84
C LYS A 40 -21.54 1.67 8.41
N ILE A 41 -20.42 1.58 9.12
CA ILE A 41 -19.36 0.62 8.79
C ILE A 41 -19.85 -0.82 8.98
N ARG A 42 -20.59 -1.11 10.04
CA ARG A 42 -21.18 -2.44 10.28
C ARG A 42 -22.13 -2.85 9.16
N ASP A 43 -23.02 -1.96 8.73
CA ASP A 43 -23.99 -2.25 7.68
C ASP A 43 -23.30 -2.51 6.34
N LYS A 44 -22.23 -1.77 6.02
CA LYS A 44 -21.45 -2.00 4.80
C LYS A 44 -20.62 -3.28 4.82
N LEU A 45 -20.22 -3.74 6.01
CA LEU A 45 -19.49 -4.98 6.20
C LEU A 45 -20.39 -6.24 6.24
N LYS A 46 -21.70 -6.10 6.45
CA LYS A 46 -22.66 -7.25 6.47
C LYS A 46 -22.62 -8.09 5.20
N SER A 47 -22.29 -7.51 4.06
CA SER A 47 -22.19 -8.22 2.78
C SER A 47 -20.86 -8.96 2.59
N ASP A 48 -19.96 -8.89 3.56
CA ASP A 48 -18.69 -9.61 3.50
C ASP A 48 -18.90 -11.07 3.91
N ARG A 49 -18.25 -11.98 3.19
CA ARG A 49 -18.28 -13.43 3.50
C ARG A 49 -17.39 -13.79 4.69
N ALA A 50 -16.44 -12.92 5.02
CA ALA A 50 -15.55 -13.13 6.15
C ALA A 50 -16.27 -12.87 7.47
N ARG A 51 -15.93 -13.63 8.50
CA ARG A 51 -16.37 -13.33 9.86
C ARG A 51 -15.69 -12.07 10.35
N ILE A 52 -16.49 -11.08 10.71
CA ILE A 52 -16.02 -9.77 11.18
C ILE A 52 -16.58 -9.52 12.58
N GLN A 53 -15.72 -9.03 13.45
CA GLN A 53 -16.09 -8.50 14.76
C GLN A 53 -15.63 -7.05 14.82
N THR A 54 -16.52 -6.15 15.23
CA THR A 54 -16.23 -4.71 15.32
C THR A 54 -16.40 -4.24 16.75
N GLY A 55 -15.42 -3.52 17.27
CA GLY A 55 -15.52 -2.77 18.52
C GLY A 55 -16.37 -1.51 18.41
N ARG A 56 -16.39 -0.73 19.47
CA ARG A 56 -16.92 0.64 19.48
C ARG A 56 -15.82 1.64 19.20
N ILE A 57 -16.19 2.83 18.77
CA ILE A 57 -15.24 3.94 18.65
C ILE A 57 -14.89 4.43 20.05
N SER A 58 -13.63 4.39 20.39
CA SER A 58 -13.10 4.84 21.68
C SER A 58 -13.23 6.36 21.84
N ASN A 59 -12.86 6.86 23.02
CA ASN A 59 -12.81 8.31 23.26
C ASN A 59 -11.72 9.00 22.41
N PHE A 60 -10.72 8.25 21.97
CA PHE A 60 -9.63 8.71 21.12
C PHE A 60 -9.93 8.59 19.61
N GLY A 61 -11.18 8.31 19.21
CA GLY A 61 -11.53 8.14 17.79
C GLY A 61 -11.18 6.77 17.20
N LEU A 62 -10.54 5.89 17.95
CA LEU A 62 -10.08 4.60 17.46
C LEU A 62 -11.19 3.55 17.46
N MET A 63 -11.33 2.84 16.33
CA MET A 63 -12.18 1.66 16.21
C MET A 63 -11.33 0.44 15.90
N GLU A 64 -11.42 -0.56 16.75
CA GLU A 64 -10.79 -1.86 16.54
C GLU A 64 -11.78 -2.82 15.91
N MET A 65 -11.29 -3.60 14.95
CA MET A 65 -12.06 -4.68 14.34
C MET A 65 -11.16 -5.85 13.96
N THR A 66 -11.75 -7.03 13.92
CA THR A 66 -11.06 -8.21 13.40
C THR A 66 -11.82 -8.75 12.20
N ARG A 67 -11.09 -9.17 11.17
CA ARG A 67 -11.64 -9.82 10.01
C ARG A 67 -10.92 -11.15 9.77
N GLN A 68 -11.67 -12.22 9.64
CA GLN A 68 -11.13 -13.54 9.35
C GLN A 68 -10.50 -13.55 7.96
N ARG A 69 -9.31 -14.14 7.86
CA ARG A 69 -8.65 -14.36 6.57
C ARG A 69 -9.39 -15.45 5.80
N LEU A 70 -9.79 -15.15 4.56
CA LEU A 70 -10.49 -16.09 3.70
C LEU A 70 -9.55 -16.91 2.82
N ARG A 71 -8.36 -16.39 2.54
CA ARG A 71 -7.34 -17.06 1.70
C ARG A 71 -6.00 -17.01 2.39
N GLU A 72 -5.15 -17.98 2.14
CA GLU A 72 -3.75 -17.90 2.56
C GLU A 72 -3.05 -16.74 1.85
N SER A 73 -2.10 -16.13 2.54
CA SER A 73 -1.35 -14.99 2.01
C SER A 73 -0.30 -15.49 1.01
N PHE A 74 -0.74 -15.89 -0.18
CA PHE A 74 0.18 -16.24 -1.26
C PHE A 74 0.75 -15.04 -2.01
N ILE A 75 0.19 -13.86 -1.80
CA ILE A 75 0.63 -12.65 -2.49
C ILE A 75 1.69 -11.99 -1.62
N LYS A 76 2.95 -12.34 -1.84
CA LYS A 76 4.06 -11.46 -1.49
C LYS A 76 4.06 -10.33 -2.51
N TRP A 77 3.73 -9.12 -2.07
CA TRP A 77 3.91 -7.93 -2.88
C TRP A 77 5.41 -7.65 -2.98
N GLU A 78 6.02 -8.03 -4.07
CA GLU A 78 7.37 -7.59 -4.40
C GLU A 78 7.25 -6.30 -5.21
N THR A 79 7.83 -5.23 -4.70
CA THR A 79 7.99 -4.00 -5.47
C THR A 79 9.17 -4.18 -6.41
N ILE A 80 8.88 -4.54 -7.64
CA ILE A 80 9.89 -4.63 -8.70
C ILE A 80 9.95 -3.27 -9.39
N LEU A 81 11.14 -2.70 -9.48
CA LEU A 81 11.36 -1.48 -10.27
C LEU A 81 11.03 -1.77 -11.74
N SER A 82 10.32 -0.84 -12.38
CA SER A 82 10.17 -0.89 -13.84
C SER A 82 11.53 -0.87 -14.51
N LEU A 83 11.62 -1.37 -15.75
CA LEU A 83 12.87 -1.41 -16.51
C LEU A 83 13.49 -0.02 -16.64
N GLU A 84 12.65 0.99 -16.86
CA GLU A 84 13.03 2.42 -16.91
C GLU A 84 13.62 2.90 -15.58
N SER A 85 12.90 2.69 -14.48
CA SER A 85 13.34 3.12 -13.16
C SER A 85 14.64 2.43 -12.73
N PHE A 86 14.78 1.15 -13.10
CA PHE A 86 16.00 0.41 -12.84
C PHE A 86 17.17 0.91 -13.69
N GLY A 87 16.93 1.19 -14.98
CA GLY A 87 17.91 1.79 -15.89
C GLY A 87 18.40 3.16 -15.39
N LEU A 88 17.49 4.05 -15.04
CA LEU A 88 17.81 5.36 -14.48
C LEU A 88 18.64 5.26 -13.19
N LYS A 89 18.30 4.31 -12.31
CA LYS A 89 19.07 4.06 -11.08
C LYS A 89 20.49 3.62 -11.37
N ILE A 90 20.70 2.80 -12.40
CA ILE A 90 22.03 2.38 -12.84
C ILE A 90 22.82 3.55 -13.41
N ILE A 91 22.25 4.33 -14.32
CA ILE A 91 22.88 5.53 -14.90
C ILE A 91 23.34 6.46 -13.79
N LYS A 92 22.44 6.79 -12.84
CA LYS A 92 22.75 7.67 -11.71
C LYS A 92 23.89 7.13 -10.85
N LYS A 93 23.96 5.81 -10.65
CA LYS A 93 25.05 5.17 -9.92
C LYS A 93 26.39 5.25 -10.69
N ILE A 94 26.35 5.08 -12.01
CA ILE A 94 27.53 5.22 -12.89
C ILE A 94 28.05 6.65 -12.85
N GLU A 95 27.18 7.65 -12.98
CA GLU A 95 27.54 9.06 -12.90
C GLU A 95 28.20 9.41 -11.56
N MET A 96 27.60 8.97 -10.44
CA MET A 96 28.16 9.19 -9.12
C MET A 96 29.55 8.56 -8.98
N LEU A 97 29.76 7.34 -9.50
CA LEU A 97 31.05 6.66 -9.45
C LEU A 97 32.09 7.34 -10.35
N ALA A 98 31.72 7.74 -11.54
CA ALA A 98 32.59 8.46 -12.47
C ALA A 98 33.05 9.80 -11.84
N PHE A 99 32.14 10.52 -11.25
CA PHE A 99 32.43 11.80 -10.58
C PHE A 99 33.34 11.60 -9.35
N SER A 100 33.01 10.65 -8.47
CA SER A 100 33.77 10.41 -7.24
C SER A 100 35.19 9.89 -7.50
N LYS A 101 35.35 9.04 -8.51
CA LYS A 101 36.65 8.45 -8.89
C LYS A 101 37.39 9.21 -9.99
N LYS A 102 36.83 10.29 -10.53
CA LYS A 102 37.38 11.09 -11.63
C LYS A 102 37.76 10.21 -12.83
N THR A 103 36.98 9.15 -13.13
CA THR A 103 37.25 8.23 -14.20
C THR A 103 36.39 8.60 -15.42
N LYS A 104 36.93 8.43 -16.63
CA LYS A 104 36.20 8.67 -17.89
C LYS A 104 35.46 7.41 -18.40
N ILE A 105 35.80 6.24 -17.86
CA ILE A 105 35.24 4.97 -18.29
C ILE A 105 34.79 4.21 -17.07
N VAL A 106 33.52 3.79 -17.06
CA VAL A 106 32.93 2.92 -16.03
C VAL A 106 32.30 1.74 -16.73
N MET A 107 32.69 0.53 -16.30
CA MET A 107 32.11 -0.71 -16.78
C MET A 107 31.04 -1.18 -15.80
N ALA A 108 29.82 -1.43 -16.27
CA ALA A 108 28.73 -1.92 -15.47
C ALA A 108 28.20 -3.26 -16.01
N TYR A 109 28.08 -4.25 -15.14
CA TYR A 109 27.45 -5.52 -15.47
C TYR A 109 25.97 -5.46 -15.07
N VAL A 110 25.10 -5.61 -16.06
CA VAL A 110 23.65 -5.52 -15.89
C VAL A 110 22.95 -6.69 -16.59
N PRO A 111 21.73 -7.06 -16.19
CA PRO A 111 20.94 -8.06 -16.89
C PRO A 111 20.71 -7.67 -18.36
N ASP A 112 20.69 -8.65 -19.27
CA ASP A 112 20.56 -8.42 -20.72
C ASP A 112 19.39 -7.53 -21.12
N LYS A 113 18.22 -7.71 -20.50
CA LYS A 113 17.02 -6.88 -20.73
C LYS A 113 17.27 -5.40 -20.46
N VAL A 114 18.06 -5.12 -19.43
CA VAL A 114 18.40 -3.74 -19.03
C VAL A 114 19.45 -3.17 -19.96
N ALA A 115 20.43 -3.98 -20.36
CA ALA A 115 21.47 -3.58 -21.34
C ALA A 115 20.84 -3.20 -22.69
N ILE A 116 19.91 -4.00 -23.18
CA ILE A 116 19.18 -3.73 -24.43
C ILE A 116 18.40 -2.42 -24.31
N TYR A 117 17.66 -2.23 -23.21
CA TYR A 117 16.90 -1.03 -22.97
C TYR A 117 17.79 0.23 -22.93
N LEU A 118 18.87 0.20 -22.15
CA LEU A 118 19.81 1.31 -22.05
C LEU A 118 20.47 1.65 -23.39
N ASN A 119 20.84 0.64 -24.18
CA ASN A 119 21.42 0.85 -25.49
C ASN A 119 20.43 1.42 -26.51
N SER A 120 19.12 1.13 -26.38
CA SER A 120 18.10 1.67 -27.27
C SER A 120 17.76 3.12 -26.97
N GLU A 121 17.74 3.50 -25.70
CA GLU A 121 17.38 4.85 -25.27
C GLU A 121 18.58 5.83 -25.26
N LEU A 122 19.81 5.35 -25.03
CA LEU A 122 21.01 6.20 -25.05
C LEU A 122 21.52 6.50 -26.47
N LYS A 123 20.97 5.86 -27.51
CA LYS A 123 21.30 6.14 -28.92
C LYS A 123 20.41 7.20 -29.56
N LYS A 124 19.43 7.72 -28.84
CA LYS A 124 18.61 8.87 -29.22
C LYS A 124 19.16 10.15 -28.60
#